data_4da1043dcebf0e70a691bc1a06b73113
#
_entry.id   4da1043dcebf0e70a691bc1a06b73113
#
_cell.length_a   1.000
_cell.length_b   1.000
_cell.length_c   1.000
_cell.angle_alpha   90.00
_cell.angle_beta   90.00
_cell.angle_gamma   90.00
#
_symmetry.space_group_name_H-M   'P 1'
#
loop_
_entity.id
_entity.type
_entity.pdbx_description
1 polymer ?
#
loop_
_entity_poly.entity_id
_entity_poly.type
_entity_poly.pdbx_seq_one_letter_code
_entity_poly.pdbx_strand_id
1 'polypeptide(L)'
;MGPDYDSYAAKMRAQTMDGIDLEVVARFADMLCPRNSRILDIGCGIGNTVNALRRCGHDAYGVDPTPQVLDVAKDLFDGSWFRQLSADQLSLGTLNEHSLPEQYDAILMTGNVPAFISRGELRSVFDFADRVIRSNGVLIVGTTSNAHGGPTDQTDILKGTSLPLVQRFADWHLGPYGSDSLWSVSVYARTAQRSGFGMPDGIFVLPS
;
A
#
# COMPACT_ATOMS: atom_id res chain seq x y z
N MET A 1 -17.23 11.28 -17.95
CA MET A 1 -17.40 9.81 -18.02
C MET A 1 -16.49 9.25 -16.95
N GLY A 2 -17.01 8.48 -16.00
CA GLY A 2 -16.19 7.87 -14.92
C GLY A 2 -15.25 6.80 -15.48
N PRO A 3 -14.31 6.28 -14.67
CA PRO A 3 -13.44 5.19 -15.08
C PRO A 3 -14.26 3.95 -15.50
N ASP A 4 -13.87 3.30 -16.59
CA ASP A 4 -14.47 2.03 -17.02
C ASP A 4 -13.83 0.88 -16.24
N TYR A 5 -14.38 0.60 -15.06
CA TYR A 5 -13.85 -0.44 -14.17
C TYR A 5 -14.05 -1.86 -14.70
N ASP A 6 -15.05 -2.11 -15.54
CA ASP A 6 -15.26 -3.43 -16.17
C ASP A 6 -14.14 -3.74 -17.15
N SER A 7 -13.81 -2.81 -18.04
CA SER A 7 -12.67 -2.95 -18.96
C SER A 7 -11.35 -3.05 -18.23
N TYR A 8 -11.17 -2.27 -17.15
CA TYR A 8 -9.96 -2.33 -16.32
C TYR A 8 -9.81 -3.70 -15.65
N ALA A 9 -10.87 -4.19 -15.00
CA ALA A 9 -10.87 -5.49 -14.33
C ALA A 9 -10.60 -6.65 -15.30
N ALA A 10 -11.26 -6.62 -16.49
CA ALA A 10 -11.04 -7.60 -17.53
C ALA A 10 -9.59 -7.62 -18.04
N LYS A 11 -9.00 -6.43 -18.30
CA LYS A 11 -7.60 -6.30 -18.71
C LYS A 11 -6.65 -6.86 -17.67
N MET A 12 -6.82 -6.49 -16.39
CA MET A 12 -5.94 -6.94 -15.31
C MET A 12 -6.07 -8.44 -15.08
N ARG A 13 -7.31 -8.99 -15.17
CA ARG A 13 -7.53 -10.44 -15.13
C ARG A 13 -6.77 -11.16 -16.24
N ALA A 14 -6.86 -10.70 -17.48
CA ALA A 14 -6.15 -11.28 -18.61
C ALA A 14 -4.64 -11.28 -18.36
N GLN A 15 -4.06 -10.17 -17.95
CA GLN A 15 -2.63 -10.08 -17.65
C GLN A 15 -2.20 -11.07 -16.55
N THR A 16 -3.02 -11.23 -15.50
CA THR A 16 -2.76 -12.21 -14.42
C THR A 16 -2.81 -13.64 -14.95
N MET A 17 -3.81 -13.98 -15.76
CA MET A 17 -3.98 -15.30 -16.37
C MET A 17 -2.87 -15.64 -17.36
N ASP A 18 -2.35 -14.63 -18.07
CA ASP A 18 -1.23 -14.76 -19.02
C ASP A 18 0.14 -14.87 -18.29
N GLY A 19 0.15 -14.80 -16.96
CA GLY A 19 1.36 -14.91 -16.16
C GLY A 19 2.29 -13.70 -16.24
N ILE A 20 1.77 -12.52 -16.60
CA ILE A 20 2.55 -11.27 -16.58
C ILE A 20 2.92 -10.96 -15.13
N ASP A 21 4.19 -10.62 -14.91
CA ASP A 21 4.69 -10.26 -13.58
C ASP A 21 4.16 -8.89 -13.14
N LEU A 22 3.16 -8.91 -12.28
CA LEU A 22 2.53 -7.73 -11.67
C LEU A 22 2.92 -7.56 -10.19
N GLU A 23 4.02 -8.18 -9.74
CA GLU A 23 4.34 -8.35 -8.32
C GLU A 23 5.42 -7.38 -7.80
N VAL A 24 5.84 -6.39 -8.58
CA VAL A 24 6.92 -5.49 -8.18
C VAL A 24 6.62 -4.76 -6.85
N VAL A 25 5.37 -4.38 -6.64
CA VAL A 25 4.91 -3.74 -5.38
C VAL A 25 5.07 -4.69 -4.20
N ALA A 26 4.66 -5.95 -4.36
CA ALA A 26 4.77 -6.96 -3.32
C ALA A 26 6.24 -7.23 -2.95
N ARG A 27 7.13 -7.36 -3.94
CA ARG A 27 8.58 -7.53 -3.71
C ARG A 27 9.18 -6.34 -2.96
N PHE A 28 8.78 -5.12 -3.32
CA PHE A 28 9.22 -3.92 -2.62
C PHE A 28 8.75 -3.90 -1.16
N ALA A 29 7.49 -4.23 -0.90
CA ALA A 29 6.94 -4.29 0.45
C ALA A 29 7.55 -5.43 1.28
N ASP A 30 7.73 -6.64 0.70
CA ASP A 30 8.37 -7.78 1.36
C ASP A 30 9.79 -7.46 1.82
N MET A 31 10.56 -6.74 1.00
CA MET A 31 11.91 -6.30 1.37
C MET A 31 11.92 -5.39 2.61
N LEU A 32 10.86 -4.61 2.83
CA LEU A 32 10.78 -3.66 3.93
C LEU A 32 10.16 -4.25 5.21
N CYS A 33 9.58 -5.44 5.15
CA CYS A 33 8.79 -6.02 6.23
C CYS A 33 9.46 -7.26 6.83
N PRO A 34 9.41 -7.46 8.16
CA PRO A 34 9.70 -8.76 8.76
C PRO A 34 8.82 -9.88 8.20
N ARG A 35 9.21 -11.13 8.39
CA ARG A 35 8.34 -12.27 8.03
C ARG A 35 7.05 -12.26 8.86
N ASN A 36 5.99 -12.82 8.31
CA ASN A 36 4.65 -12.89 8.94
C ASN A 36 4.05 -11.51 9.27
N SER A 37 4.46 -10.46 8.56
CA SER A 37 3.92 -9.11 8.75
C SER A 37 2.44 -9.03 8.37
N ARG A 38 1.70 -8.21 9.10
CA ARG A 38 0.32 -7.82 8.75
C ARG A 38 0.35 -6.62 7.82
N ILE A 39 -0.25 -6.78 6.64
CA ILE A 39 -0.19 -5.77 5.57
C ILE A 39 -1.60 -5.45 5.08
N LEU A 40 -1.92 -4.16 4.95
CA LEU A 40 -3.17 -3.68 4.37
C LEU A 40 -2.87 -2.97 3.05
N ASP A 41 -3.47 -3.41 1.96
CA ASP A 41 -3.41 -2.78 0.64
C ASP A 41 -4.71 -2.00 0.38
N ILE A 42 -4.61 -0.67 0.39
CA ILE A 42 -5.74 0.26 0.18
C ILE A 42 -5.81 0.59 -1.31
N GLY A 43 -6.94 0.26 -1.93
CA GLY A 43 -7.11 0.30 -3.38
C GLY A 43 -6.44 -0.90 -4.05
N CYS A 44 -6.68 -2.10 -3.50
CA CYS A 44 -5.99 -3.33 -3.90
C CYS A 44 -6.36 -3.82 -5.32
N GLY A 45 -7.36 -3.23 -5.97
CA GLY A 45 -7.82 -3.64 -7.28
C GLY A 45 -8.19 -5.13 -7.34
N ILE A 46 -7.65 -5.86 -8.31
CA ILE A 46 -7.89 -7.31 -8.45
C ILE A 46 -7.01 -8.19 -7.55
N GLY A 47 -6.30 -7.61 -6.55
CA GLY A 47 -5.66 -8.35 -5.47
C GLY A 47 -4.30 -8.99 -5.76
N ASN A 48 -3.65 -8.71 -6.87
CA ASN A 48 -2.34 -9.31 -7.22
C ASN A 48 -1.28 -9.07 -6.16
N THR A 49 -1.17 -7.84 -5.63
CA THR A 49 -0.22 -7.49 -4.57
C THR A 49 -0.51 -8.29 -3.29
N VAL A 50 -1.79 -8.38 -2.89
CA VAL A 50 -2.20 -9.15 -1.70
C VAL A 50 -1.83 -10.62 -1.86
N ASN A 51 -2.17 -11.24 -2.99
CA ASN A 51 -1.83 -12.63 -3.27
C ASN A 51 -0.32 -12.88 -3.25
N ALA A 52 0.48 -12.01 -3.87
CA ALA A 52 1.93 -12.14 -3.87
C ALA A 52 2.51 -12.05 -2.45
N LEU A 53 2.04 -11.11 -1.62
CA LEU A 53 2.44 -10.98 -0.22
C LEU A 53 2.04 -12.21 0.61
N ARG A 54 0.83 -12.77 0.38
CA ARG A 54 0.40 -14.02 1.01
C ARG A 54 1.32 -15.19 0.66
N ARG A 55 1.76 -15.30 -0.59
CA ARG A 55 2.74 -16.30 -1.02
C ARG A 55 4.12 -16.11 -0.39
N CYS A 56 4.50 -14.86 -0.05
CA CYS A 56 5.71 -14.56 0.72
C CYS A 56 5.56 -14.84 2.23
N GLY A 57 4.39 -15.31 2.68
CA GLY A 57 4.15 -15.66 4.09
C GLY A 57 3.67 -14.50 4.96
N HIS A 58 3.20 -13.39 4.36
CA HIS A 58 2.59 -12.30 5.10
C HIS A 58 1.09 -12.50 5.31
N ASP A 59 0.55 -11.88 6.36
CA ASP A 59 -0.88 -11.79 6.61
C ASP A 59 -1.44 -10.52 5.93
N ALA A 60 -1.63 -10.60 4.60
CA ALA A 60 -2.01 -9.46 3.78
C ALA A 60 -3.52 -9.43 3.50
N TYR A 61 -4.09 -8.23 3.56
CA TYR A 61 -5.50 -7.94 3.27
C TYR A 61 -5.61 -6.82 2.26
N GLY A 62 -6.69 -6.83 1.46
CA GLY A 62 -6.98 -5.80 0.48
C GLY A 62 -8.34 -5.17 0.70
N VAL A 63 -8.41 -3.86 0.52
CA VAL A 63 -9.67 -3.11 0.48
C VAL A 63 -9.77 -2.31 -0.81
N ASP A 64 -10.95 -2.29 -1.42
CA ASP A 64 -11.24 -1.51 -2.62
C ASP A 64 -12.74 -1.15 -2.64
N PRO A 65 -13.14 0.06 -3.05
CA PRO A 65 -14.56 0.42 -3.14
C PRO A 65 -15.27 -0.23 -4.34
N THR A 66 -14.54 -0.72 -5.34
CA THR A 66 -15.03 -1.08 -6.66
C THR A 66 -15.41 -2.57 -6.72
N PRO A 67 -16.71 -2.92 -6.77
CA PRO A 67 -17.13 -4.32 -6.79
C PRO A 67 -16.56 -5.10 -7.98
N GLN A 68 -16.47 -4.48 -9.16
CA GLN A 68 -15.99 -5.14 -10.38
C GLN A 68 -14.58 -5.71 -10.25
N VAL A 69 -13.67 -4.96 -9.60
CA VAL A 69 -12.29 -5.45 -9.39
C VAL A 69 -12.23 -6.46 -8.26
N LEU A 70 -13.05 -6.30 -7.21
CA LEU A 70 -13.09 -7.23 -6.09
C LEU A 70 -13.72 -8.59 -6.45
N ASP A 71 -14.69 -8.60 -7.35
CA ASP A 71 -15.26 -9.85 -7.86
C ASP A 71 -14.19 -10.65 -8.61
N VAL A 72 -13.35 -9.98 -9.40
CA VAL A 72 -12.19 -10.63 -10.05
C VAL A 72 -11.16 -11.09 -9.01
N ALA A 73 -10.89 -10.29 -7.97
CA ALA A 73 -9.96 -10.68 -6.90
C ALA A 73 -10.42 -11.95 -6.18
N LYS A 74 -11.71 -12.04 -5.84
CA LYS A 74 -12.33 -13.21 -5.19
C LYS A 74 -12.43 -14.44 -6.07
N ASP A 75 -12.52 -14.25 -7.38
CA ASP A 75 -12.50 -15.33 -8.37
C ASP A 75 -11.09 -15.94 -8.53
N LEU A 76 -10.07 -15.09 -8.48
CA LEU A 76 -8.68 -15.50 -8.71
C LEU A 76 -7.99 -16.01 -7.44
N PHE A 77 -8.38 -15.48 -6.27
CA PHE A 77 -7.69 -15.68 -5.00
C PHE A 77 -8.67 -15.98 -3.86
N ASP A 78 -8.17 -16.22 -2.65
CA ASP A 78 -9.02 -16.42 -1.48
C ASP A 78 -9.82 -15.15 -1.15
N GLY A 79 -11.13 -15.21 -1.36
CA GLY A 79 -12.05 -14.11 -1.14
C GLY A 79 -12.07 -13.56 0.30
N SER A 80 -11.62 -14.38 1.28
CA SER A 80 -11.55 -13.95 2.68
C SER A 80 -10.52 -12.86 2.96
N TRP A 81 -9.61 -12.59 2.01
CA TRP A 81 -8.61 -11.54 2.15
C TRP A 81 -9.11 -10.15 1.77
N PHE A 82 -10.27 -10.07 1.10
CA PHE A 82 -10.73 -8.82 0.48
C PHE A 82 -12.00 -8.28 1.12
N ARG A 83 -12.07 -6.94 1.26
CA ARG A 83 -13.28 -6.24 1.74
C ARG A 83 -13.63 -5.09 0.81
N GLN A 84 -14.93 -4.91 0.57
CA GLN A 84 -15.42 -3.75 -0.15
C GLN A 84 -15.51 -2.57 0.82
N LEU A 85 -14.50 -1.72 0.81
CA LEU A 85 -14.37 -0.52 1.62
C LEU A 85 -13.69 0.58 0.84
N SER A 86 -14.22 1.79 0.92
CA SER A 86 -13.53 2.97 0.41
C SER A 86 -12.52 3.50 1.43
N ALA A 87 -11.58 4.31 0.95
CA ALA A 87 -10.50 4.84 1.77
C ALA A 87 -11.00 5.70 2.95
N ASP A 88 -12.09 6.45 2.75
CA ASP A 88 -12.71 7.30 3.77
C ASP A 88 -13.50 6.53 4.84
N GLN A 89 -13.86 5.28 4.58
CA GLN A 89 -14.54 4.41 5.55
C GLN A 89 -13.57 3.74 6.55
N LEU A 90 -12.27 3.86 6.34
CA LEU A 90 -11.28 3.20 7.19
C LEU A 90 -11.22 3.80 8.59
N SER A 91 -11.50 2.99 9.59
CA SER A 91 -11.46 3.31 11.00
C SER A 91 -11.25 2.05 11.84
N LEU A 92 -10.89 2.17 13.12
CA LEU A 92 -10.80 1.00 14.01
C LEU A 92 -12.16 0.27 14.14
N GLY A 93 -13.28 1.00 14.15
CA GLY A 93 -14.61 0.40 14.17
C GLY A 93 -14.86 -0.45 12.93
N THR A 94 -14.57 0.10 11.75
CA THR A 94 -14.74 -0.60 10.46
C THR A 94 -13.82 -1.81 10.34
N LEU A 95 -12.58 -1.73 10.84
CA LEU A 95 -11.69 -2.91 10.88
C LEU A 95 -12.33 -4.05 11.68
N ASN A 96 -12.86 -3.76 12.86
CA ASN A 96 -13.53 -4.76 13.71
C ASN A 96 -14.78 -5.34 13.04
N GLU A 97 -15.65 -4.51 12.49
CA GLU A 97 -16.86 -4.93 11.77
C GLU A 97 -16.56 -5.90 10.63
N HIS A 98 -15.43 -5.70 9.96
CA HIS A 98 -15.00 -6.52 8.82
C HIS A 98 -14.00 -7.62 9.19
N SER A 99 -13.75 -7.86 10.49
CA SER A 99 -12.78 -8.85 10.98
C SER A 99 -11.38 -8.68 10.38
N LEU A 100 -10.96 -7.42 10.24
CA LEU A 100 -9.61 -7.04 9.85
C LEU A 100 -8.75 -6.76 11.07
N PRO A 101 -7.42 -6.95 11.03
CA PRO A 101 -6.51 -6.62 12.11
C PRO A 101 -6.57 -5.13 12.50
N GLU A 102 -6.41 -4.83 13.79
CA GLU A 102 -6.38 -3.45 14.29
C GLU A 102 -5.02 -2.75 14.10
N GLN A 103 -3.96 -3.51 13.85
CA GLN A 103 -2.60 -2.99 13.69
C GLN A 103 -1.87 -3.69 12.54
N TYR A 104 -1.06 -2.91 11.83
CA TYR A 104 -0.34 -3.34 10.63
C TYR A 104 1.15 -3.01 10.71
N ASP A 105 1.96 -3.87 10.11
CA ASP A 105 3.39 -3.66 9.91
C ASP A 105 3.66 -2.86 8.63
N ALA A 106 2.74 -2.95 7.66
CA ALA A 106 2.75 -2.08 6.48
C ALA A 106 1.33 -1.72 6.03
N ILE A 107 1.19 -0.49 5.54
CA ILE A 107 0.02 -0.04 4.78
C ILE A 107 0.50 0.37 3.40
N LEU A 108 -0.17 -0.13 2.38
CA LEU A 108 0.09 0.17 0.98
C LEU A 108 -1.02 1.03 0.40
N MET A 109 -0.65 2.01 -0.43
CA MET A 109 -1.54 2.83 -1.24
C MET A 109 -0.83 3.08 -2.57
N THR A 110 -0.76 2.07 -3.43
CA THR A 110 0.28 1.96 -4.46
C THR A 110 -0.20 2.07 -5.91
N GLY A 111 -1.49 1.88 -6.16
CA GLY A 111 -2.12 1.90 -7.49
C GLY A 111 -2.58 3.28 -7.95
N ASN A 112 -1.85 4.36 -7.66
CA ASN A 112 -2.26 5.74 -7.93
C ASN A 112 -3.52 6.18 -7.15
N VAL A 113 -3.90 5.46 -6.11
CA VAL A 113 -5.10 5.73 -5.29
C VAL A 113 -5.18 7.18 -4.79
N PRO A 114 -4.06 7.81 -4.34
CA PRO A 114 -4.08 9.21 -3.92
C PRO A 114 -4.62 10.19 -4.96
N ALA A 115 -4.48 9.88 -6.26
CA ALA A 115 -4.97 10.73 -7.34
C ALA A 115 -6.49 10.61 -7.56
N PHE A 116 -7.13 9.58 -7.03
CA PHE A 116 -8.56 9.31 -7.21
C PHE A 116 -9.44 9.76 -6.05
N ILE A 117 -8.85 10.11 -4.91
CA ILE A 117 -9.55 10.54 -3.71
C ILE A 117 -9.31 12.02 -3.42
N SER A 118 -10.23 12.67 -2.73
CA SER A 118 -10.09 14.07 -2.35
C SER A 118 -8.95 14.27 -1.33
N ARG A 119 -8.49 15.52 -1.19
CA ARG A 119 -7.48 15.87 -0.16
C ARG A 119 -7.97 15.58 1.26
N GLY A 120 -9.27 15.72 1.52
CA GLY A 120 -9.87 15.39 2.82
C GLY A 120 -9.81 13.89 3.11
N GLU A 121 -10.19 13.05 2.14
CA GLU A 121 -10.11 11.60 2.23
C GLU A 121 -8.64 11.14 2.38
N LEU A 122 -7.72 11.71 1.61
CA LEU A 122 -6.29 11.41 1.74
C LEU A 122 -5.77 11.71 3.16
N ARG A 123 -6.19 12.83 3.74
CA ARG A 123 -5.89 13.16 5.15
C ARG A 123 -6.44 12.10 6.09
N SER A 124 -7.71 11.74 5.93
CA SER A 124 -8.35 10.72 6.77
C SER A 124 -7.63 9.38 6.72
N VAL A 125 -7.19 8.96 5.52
CA VAL A 125 -6.39 7.73 5.35
C VAL A 125 -5.03 7.84 6.04
N PHE A 126 -4.35 8.97 5.94
CA PHE A 126 -3.06 9.15 6.58
C PHE A 126 -3.18 9.24 8.10
N ASP A 127 -4.22 9.87 8.63
CA ASP A 127 -4.54 9.88 10.05
C ASP A 127 -4.91 8.47 10.55
N PHE A 128 -5.62 7.69 9.74
CA PHE A 128 -5.88 6.27 10.02
C PHE A 128 -4.57 5.48 10.04
N ALA A 129 -3.73 5.61 9.01
CA ALA A 129 -2.44 4.93 8.94
C ALA A 129 -1.55 5.25 10.16
N ASP A 130 -1.51 6.52 10.57
CA ASP A 130 -0.76 6.95 11.75
C ASP A 130 -1.24 6.28 13.05
N ARG A 131 -2.52 5.91 13.15
CA ARG A 131 -3.07 5.22 14.33
C ARG A 131 -2.78 3.73 14.35
N VAL A 132 -2.84 3.07 13.18
CA VAL A 132 -2.84 1.60 13.09
C VAL A 132 -1.49 1.01 12.67
N ILE A 133 -0.54 1.81 12.19
CA ILE A 133 0.82 1.35 11.91
C ILE A 133 1.59 1.13 13.21
N ARG A 134 2.21 -0.04 13.34
CA ARG A 134 3.08 -0.39 14.47
C ARG A 134 4.33 0.51 14.51
N SER A 135 5.02 0.53 15.65
CA SER A 135 6.21 1.38 15.86
C SER A 135 7.30 1.22 14.80
N ASN A 136 7.52 0.02 14.31
CA ASN A 136 8.49 -0.29 13.24
C ASN A 136 7.84 -0.46 11.85
N GLY A 137 6.55 -0.14 11.72
CA GLY A 137 5.81 -0.31 10.49
C GLY A 137 6.05 0.84 9.49
N VAL A 138 5.57 0.63 8.26
CA VAL A 138 5.74 1.57 7.14
C VAL A 138 4.42 1.87 6.45
N LEU A 139 4.30 3.10 5.92
CA LEU A 139 3.31 3.47 4.93
C LEU A 139 4.04 3.64 3.59
N ILE A 140 3.58 2.92 2.56
CA ILE A 140 4.15 2.97 1.21
C ILE A 140 3.10 3.55 0.27
N VAL A 141 3.45 4.66 -0.39
CA VAL A 141 2.54 5.37 -1.30
C VAL A 141 3.14 5.46 -2.69
N GLY A 142 2.45 4.91 -3.68
CA GLY A 142 2.84 4.98 -5.09
C GLY A 142 1.83 5.80 -5.90
N THR A 143 2.27 6.91 -6.50
CA THR A 143 1.38 7.79 -7.27
C THR A 143 2.12 8.66 -8.28
N THR A 144 1.38 9.22 -9.23
CA THR A 144 1.86 10.23 -10.17
C THR A 144 2.36 11.46 -9.43
N SER A 145 3.56 11.95 -9.77
CA SER A 145 4.24 13.02 -9.00
C SER A 145 3.51 14.36 -9.06
N ASN A 146 3.00 14.73 -10.22
CA ASN A 146 2.40 16.05 -10.45
C ASN A 146 0.87 16.04 -10.40
N ALA A 147 0.26 14.92 -9.98
CA ALA A 147 -1.17 14.83 -9.79
C ALA A 147 -1.58 15.25 -8.37
N HIS A 148 -2.88 15.47 -8.19
CA HIS A 148 -3.50 15.54 -6.88
C HIS A 148 -3.11 14.32 -6.04
N GLY A 149 -2.85 14.51 -4.75
CA GLY A 149 -2.35 13.43 -3.87
C GLY A 149 -0.89 13.04 -4.09
N GLY A 150 -0.17 13.75 -4.94
CA GLY A 150 1.26 13.56 -5.19
C GLY A 150 2.15 13.95 -4.00
N PRO A 151 3.48 13.89 -4.16
CA PRO A 151 4.46 14.11 -3.10
C PRO A 151 4.29 15.38 -2.29
N THR A 152 3.87 16.49 -2.93
CA THR A 152 3.64 17.77 -2.25
C THR A 152 2.48 17.68 -1.28
N ASP A 153 1.33 17.14 -1.74
CA ASP A 153 0.16 16.97 -0.90
C ASP A 153 0.43 16.00 0.25
N GLN A 154 1.12 14.89 -0.03
CA GLN A 154 1.53 13.91 0.97
C GLN A 154 2.39 14.56 2.06
N THR A 155 3.41 15.32 1.66
CA THR A 155 4.30 16.02 2.59
C THR A 155 3.53 16.99 3.47
N ASP A 156 2.60 17.77 2.88
CA ASP A 156 1.82 18.75 3.63
C ASP A 156 0.83 18.09 4.61
N ILE A 157 0.19 17.01 4.19
CA ILE A 157 -0.79 16.31 5.03
C ILE A 157 -0.10 15.59 6.20
N LEU A 158 1.06 14.98 5.96
CA LEU A 158 1.79 14.23 6.98
C LEU A 158 2.61 15.12 7.94
N LYS A 159 2.68 16.44 7.70
CA LYS A 159 3.24 17.37 8.69
C LYS A 159 2.50 17.26 10.02
N GLY A 160 3.22 16.92 11.07
CA GLY A 160 2.66 16.80 12.42
C GLY A 160 2.11 15.41 12.77
N THR A 161 2.17 14.44 11.86
CA THR A 161 1.96 13.02 12.17
C THR A 161 3.26 12.38 12.67
N SER A 162 3.16 11.15 13.17
CA SER A 162 4.33 10.37 13.58
C SER A 162 4.97 9.58 12.41
N LEU A 163 4.63 9.90 11.16
CA LEU A 163 5.09 9.22 9.94
C LEU A 163 5.94 10.15 9.06
N PRO A 164 7.18 10.47 9.45
CA PRO A 164 8.09 11.23 8.58
C PRO A 164 8.43 10.45 7.31
N LEU A 165 8.74 11.19 6.24
CA LEU A 165 9.29 10.62 5.01
C LEU A 165 10.67 10.03 5.32
N VAL A 166 10.84 8.74 5.04
CA VAL A 166 12.13 8.04 5.15
C VAL A 166 12.88 8.13 3.82
N GLN A 167 12.20 7.81 2.72
CA GLN A 167 12.79 7.80 1.39
C GLN A 167 11.72 7.99 0.31
N ARG A 168 12.14 8.54 -0.84
CA ARG A 168 11.30 8.65 -2.05
C ARG A 168 12.09 8.23 -3.27
N PHE A 169 11.46 7.43 -4.12
CA PHE A 169 12.00 6.95 -5.39
C PHE A 169 11.13 7.40 -6.55
N ALA A 170 11.70 7.45 -7.75
CA ALA A 170 10.97 7.78 -8.98
C ALA A 170 10.14 6.62 -9.52
N ASP A 171 10.43 5.40 -9.09
CA ASP A 171 9.78 4.16 -9.52
C ASP A 171 9.99 3.03 -8.52
N TRP A 172 9.41 1.86 -8.81
CA TRP A 172 9.53 0.65 -7.98
C TRP A 172 10.90 -0.04 -8.06
N HIS A 173 11.80 0.41 -8.94
CA HIS A 173 13.17 -0.10 -9.11
C HIS A 173 14.21 0.80 -8.42
N LEU A 174 13.78 1.63 -7.48
CA LEU A 174 14.63 2.51 -6.67
C LEU A 174 15.30 3.63 -7.48
N GLY A 175 14.73 4.01 -8.62
CA GLY A 175 15.20 5.16 -9.41
C GLY A 175 15.28 6.42 -8.56
N PRO A 176 16.31 7.27 -8.70
CA PRO A 176 16.45 8.50 -7.93
C PRO A 176 15.31 9.46 -8.22
N TYR A 177 14.62 9.90 -7.16
CA TYR A 177 13.54 10.88 -7.29
C TYR A 177 14.08 12.29 -7.48
N GLY A 178 13.56 13.02 -8.45
CA GLY A 178 13.89 14.41 -8.75
C GLY A 178 12.68 15.20 -9.22
N SER A 179 12.90 16.49 -9.54
CA SER A 179 11.85 17.42 -10.01
C SER A 179 11.09 16.92 -11.24
N ASP A 180 11.76 16.15 -12.09
CA ASP A 180 11.24 15.69 -13.38
C ASP A 180 10.64 14.29 -13.32
N SER A 181 10.63 13.67 -12.13
CA SER A 181 10.05 12.34 -11.95
C SER A 181 8.54 12.37 -12.19
N LEU A 182 8.06 11.52 -13.09
CA LEU A 182 6.64 11.41 -13.42
C LEU A 182 5.85 10.59 -12.39
N TRP A 183 6.53 9.71 -11.69
CA TRP A 183 5.99 8.84 -10.65
C TRP A 183 6.79 9.00 -9.36
N SER A 184 6.18 8.64 -8.24
CA SER A 184 6.83 8.63 -6.94
C SER A 184 6.44 7.39 -6.15
N VAL A 185 7.42 6.78 -5.50
CA VAL A 185 7.23 5.77 -4.46
C VAL A 185 7.79 6.36 -3.17
N SER A 186 6.91 6.71 -2.25
CA SER A 186 7.26 7.33 -0.96
C SER A 186 7.11 6.31 0.17
N VAL A 187 8.13 6.20 1.01
CA VAL A 187 8.14 5.37 2.21
C VAL A 187 8.14 6.28 3.43
N TYR A 188 7.13 6.13 4.27
CA TYR A 188 6.97 6.85 5.54
C TYR A 188 7.05 5.84 6.69
N ALA A 189 7.67 6.20 7.81
CA ALA A 189 7.75 5.34 8.99
C ALA A 189 7.90 6.18 10.25
N ARG A 190 7.40 5.67 11.39
CA ARG A 190 7.55 6.36 12.70
C ARG A 190 9.00 6.58 13.10
N THR A 191 9.88 5.70 12.69
CA THR A 191 11.31 5.77 12.97
C THR A 191 12.05 5.93 11.66
N ALA A 192 12.64 7.11 11.42
CA ALA A 192 13.46 7.39 10.24
C ALA A 192 14.68 6.46 10.14
N GLN A 193 15.20 6.02 11.29
CA GLN A 193 16.17 4.94 11.39
C GLN A 193 15.47 3.71 11.96
N ARG A 194 15.29 2.71 11.12
CA ARG A 194 14.81 1.39 11.55
C ARG A 194 15.96 0.71 12.30
N SER A 195 16.07 1.04 13.61
CA SER A 195 17.12 0.49 14.48
C SER A 195 16.95 -1.02 14.63
N GLY A 196 18.05 -1.75 14.71
CA GLY A 196 18.06 -3.20 14.92
C GLY A 196 18.16 -4.04 13.64
N PHE A 197 18.25 -3.42 12.47
CA PHE A 197 18.34 -4.14 11.20
C PHE A 197 19.79 -4.38 10.71
N GLY A 198 20.76 -3.73 11.31
CA GLY A 198 22.16 -3.86 10.92
C GLY A 198 23.04 -4.30 12.09
N MET A 199 23.95 -5.21 11.82
CA MET A 199 24.98 -5.64 12.75
C MET A 199 26.32 -5.00 12.37
N PRO A 200 27.23 -4.74 13.33
CA PRO A 200 28.53 -4.10 13.05
C PRO A 200 29.41 -4.86 12.05
N ASP A 201 29.19 -6.15 11.89
CA ASP A 201 29.87 -7.03 10.93
C ASP A 201 29.31 -7.00 9.52
N GLY A 202 28.31 -6.16 9.25
CA GLY A 202 27.63 -6.05 7.95
C GLY A 202 26.58 -7.12 7.68
N ILE A 203 26.23 -7.93 8.68
CA ILE A 203 25.13 -8.88 8.61
C ILE A 203 23.84 -8.16 8.99
N PHE A 204 22.87 -8.10 8.08
CA PHE A 204 21.58 -7.45 8.28
C PHE A 204 20.49 -8.50 8.46
N VAL A 205 19.81 -8.47 9.60
CA VAL A 205 18.71 -9.39 9.92
C VAL A 205 17.46 -8.58 10.21
N LEU A 206 16.36 -8.92 9.54
CA LEU A 206 15.06 -8.38 9.90
C LEU A 206 14.62 -8.98 11.25
N PRO A 207 14.12 -8.17 12.19
CA PRO A 207 13.56 -8.71 13.42
C PRO A 207 12.37 -9.63 13.12
N SER A 208 12.28 -10.71 13.90
CA SER A 208 11.16 -11.67 13.84
C SER A 208 9.91 -11.12 14.52
#